data_7a7a66ea77e3085a0c20ff50036e2039
#
_entry.id   7a7a66ea77e3085a0c20ff50036e2039
#
_cell.length_a   1.000
_cell.length_b   1.000
_cell.length_c   1.000
_cell.angle_alpha   90.00
_cell.angle_beta   90.00
_cell.angle_gamma   90.00
#
_symmetry.space_group_name_H-M   'P 1'
#
loop_
_entity.id
_entity.type
_entity.pdbx_description
1 polymer ?
#
loop_
_entity_poly.entity_id
_entity_poly.type
_entity_poly.pdbx_seq_one_letter_code
_entity_poly.pdbx_strand_id
1 'polypeptide(L)'
;MESLNKVRVILLLNDTDASHLTQSRGVSLWLANHTGAEILEMEVPLLSGAARKRADAAARKLAGGNRRDARDWLTMADGDSLVRRVGASFAELGVREGARDILIISAGEAAAPYNLALGYIWRCHCATVMRPGIVTTDPFDFAIIADHEFPERKPNIFVTLGAVNSIQKENLFSEAQKFLEFYPPNKKQSPKWSVIIGGDDDNYTMTPQWVKRNLGLLLRSSVNAEAELYIHVSEKISTQTAKTISQIAIHAEISAIWGGRRKSPITQLRRCWVFLMPCSAQKTCTTT
;
A
#
# COMPACT_ATOMS: atom_id res chain seq x y z
N MET A 1 -1.32 -26.70 -0.54
CA MET A 1 -2.13 -25.98 -1.56
C MET A 1 -3.61 -26.39 -1.53
N GLU A 2 -3.98 -27.62 -1.17
CA GLU A 2 -5.39 -28.02 -1.08
C GLU A 2 -6.25 -27.22 -0.08
N SER A 3 -5.65 -26.67 0.98
CA SER A 3 -6.38 -25.88 1.99
C SER A 3 -6.81 -24.49 1.50
N LEU A 4 -6.08 -23.88 0.59
CA LEU A 4 -6.41 -22.55 0.06
C LEU A 4 -7.61 -22.56 -0.89
N ASN A 5 -7.92 -23.68 -1.53
CA ASN A 5 -9.09 -23.82 -2.40
C ASN A 5 -10.44 -23.77 -1.62
N LYS A 6 -10.39 -23.77 -0.30
CA LYS A 6 -11.56 -23.72 0.59
C LYS A 6 -11.79 -22.36 1.23
N VAL A 7 -10.91 -21.37 0.95
CA VAL A 7 -11.07 -20.03 1.51
C VAL A 7 -12.31 -19.37 0.92
N ARG A 8 -13.27 -18.99 1.78
CA ARG A 8 -14.51 -18.28 1.41
C ARG A 8 -14.47 -16.81 1.79
N VAL A 9 -13.68 -16.47 2.81
CA VAL A 9 -13.55 -15.09 3.29
C VAL A 9 -12.09 -14.73 3.47
N ILE A 10 -11.69 -13.61 2.89
CA ILE A 10 -10.39 -12.98 3.10
C ILE A 10 -10.59 -11.72 3.92
N LEU A 11 -10.07 -11.70 5.15
CA LEU A 11 -10.03 -10.49 5.97
C LEU A 11 -8.73 -9.75 5.68
N LEU A 12 -8.82 -8.65 4.97
CA LEU A 12 -7.70 -7.77 4.66
C LEU A 12 -7.55 -6.69 5.73
N LEU A 13 -6.42 -6.71 6.46
CA LEU A 13 -6.12 -5.70 7.47
C LEU A 13 -5.30 -4.57 6.86
N ASN A 14 -5.77 -3.33 7.05
CA ASN A 14 -5.23 -2.11 6.48
C ASN A 14 -4.66 -1.22 7.58
N ASP A 15 -3.38 -0.87 7.50
CA ASP A 15 -2.69 0.05 8.41
C ASP A 15 -2.62 1.49 7.86
N THR A 16 -3.45 1.80 6.85
CA THR A 16 -3.53 3.10 6.17
C THR A 16 -2.29 3.52 5.36
N ASP A 17 -1.22 2.73 5.34
CA ASP A 17 -0.12 2.96 4.39
C ASP A 17 -0.53 2.46 2.99
N ALA A 18 -0.54 3.37 2.02
CA ALA A 18 -0.99 3.08 0.67
C ALA A 18 -0.13 2.02 -0.04
N SER A 19 1.16 1.92 0.29
CA SER A 19 2.06 0.92 -0.28
C SER A 19 1.79 -0.47 0.28
N HIS A 20 1.54 -0.58 1.58
CA HIS A 20 1.14 -1.83 2.23
C HIS A 20 -0.21 -2.31 1.71
N LEU A 21 -1.17 -1.40 1.62
CA LEU A 21 -2.52 -1.72 1.13
C LEU A 21 -2.52 -2.18 -0.32
N THR A 22 -1.72 -1.54 -1.19
CA THR A 22 -1.60 -1.95 -2.60
C THR A 22 -1.07 -3.38 -2.72
N GLN A 23 -0.10 -3.76 -1.89
CA GLN A 23 0.49 -5.09 -1.90
C GLN A 23 -0.49 -6.14 -1.36
N SER A 24 -1.05 -5.92 -0.19
CA SER A 24 -2.01 -6.86 0.43
C SER A 24 -3.30 -7.00 -0.37
N ARG A 25 -3.81 -5.92 -0.98
CA ARG A 25 -4.93 -5.97 -1.94
C ARG A 25 -4.59 -6.80 -3.18
N GLY A 26 -3.38 -6.64 -3.73
CA GLY A 26 -2.96 -7.41 -4.90
C GLY A 26 -3.05 -8.92 -4.65
N VAL A 27 -2.52 -9.38 -3.51
CA VAL A 27 -2.62 -10.78 -3.09
C VAL A 27 -4.06 -11.20 -2.84
N SER A 28 -4.84 -10.38 -2.11
CA SER A 28 -6.23 -10.68 -1.79
C SER A 28 -7.10 -10.80 -3.04
N LEU A 29 -6.96 -9.90 -4.00
CA LEU A 29 -7.69 -9.93 -5.28
C LEU A 29 -7.32 -11.16 -6.10
N TRP A 30 -6.02 -11.47 -6.17
CA TRP A 30 -5.57 -12.66 -6.89
C TRP A 30 -6.16 -13.94 -6.28
N LEU A 31 -6.11 -14.09 -4.97
CA LEU A 31 -6.70 -15.23 -4.26
C LEU A 31 -8.22 -15.28 -4.44
N ALA A 32 -8.91 -14.15 -4.27
CA ALA A 32 -10.37 -14.08 -4.43
C ALA A 32 -10.82 -14.50 -5.84
N ASN A 33 -10.09 -14.07 -6.87
CA ASN A 33 -10.38 -14.48 -8.25
C ASN A 33 -10.22 -15.98 -8.48
N HIS A 34 -9.36 -16.65 -7.73
CA HIS A 34 -9.14 -18.10 -7.86
C HIS A 34 -10.04 -18.95 -6.96
N THR A 35 -10.46 -18.42 -5.81
CA THR A 35 -11.23 -19.17 -4.82
C THR A 35 -12.71 -18.80 -4.79
N GLY A 36 -13.09 -17.65 -5.35
CA GLY A 36 -14.42 -17.06 -5.18
C GLY A 36 -14.63 -16.43 -3.79
N ALA A 37 -13.56 -16.21 -3.02
CA ALA A 37 -13.67 -15.66 -1.68
C ALA A 37 -14.14 -14.21 -1.67
N GLU A 38 -14.93 -13.84 -0.66
CA GLU A 38 -15.31 -12.47 -0.37
C GLU A 38 -14.19 -11.75 0.38
N ILE A 39 -13.90 -10.50 0.01
CA ILE A 39 -12.87 -9.69 0.66
C ILE A 39 -13.52 -8.69 1.60
N LEU A 40 -13.19 -8.78 2.89
CA LEU A 40 -13.53 -7.80 3.93
C LEU A 40 -12.29 -6.97 4.24
N GLU A 41 -12.33 -5.67 3.97
CA GLU A 41 -11.23 -4.77 4.34
C GLU A 41 -11.55 -4.04 5.65
N MET A 42 -10.62 -4.07 6.61
CA MET A 42 -10.74 -3.41 7.91
C MET A 42 -9.46 -2.69 8.30
N GLU A 43 -9.61 -1.45 8.73
CA GLU A 43 -8.50 -0.68 9.28
C GLU A 43 -8.15 -1.14 10.69
N VAL A 44 -6.84 -1.31 10.94
CA VAL A 44 -6.31 -1.57 12.28
C VAL A 44 -6.06 -0.27 13.04
N PRO A 45 -6.12 -0.26 14.38
CA PRO A 45 -5.74 0.91 15.16
C PRO A 45 -4.28 1.31 14.91
N LEU A 46 -4.04 2.61 14.68
CA LEU A 46 -2.70 3.15 14.53
C LEU A 46 -2.15 3.59 15.88
N LEU A 47 -1.20 2.84 16.40
CA LEU A 47 -0.52 3.16 17.65
C LEU A 47 0.68 4.06 17.40
N SER A 48 0.94 4.99 18.31
CA SER A 48 2.10 5.89 18.26
C SER A 48 2.78 6.03 19.62
N GLY A 49 4.00 6.54 19.61
CA GLY A 49 4.73 6.89 20.84
C GLY A 49 4.87 5.71 21.83
N ALA A 50 4.55 5.95 23.09
CA ALA A 50 4.68 4.97 24.17
C ALA A 50 3.71 3.77 24.04
N ALA A 51 2.51 3.99 23.48
CA ALA A 51 1.54 2.93 23.23
C ALA A 51 2.09 1.94 22.21
N ARG A 52 2.65 2.42 21.10
CA ARG A 52 3.29 1.58 20.08
C ARG A 52 4.42 0.75 20.67
N LYS A 53 5.35 1.38 21.42
CA LYS A 53 6.48 0.67 22.05
C LYS A 53 6.04 -0.45 22.98
N ARG A 54 4.99 -0.22 23.79
CA ARG A 54 4.43 -1.26 24.68
C ARG A 54 3.82 -2.42 23.90
N ALA A 55 3.01 -2.09 22.89
CA ALA A 55 2.37 -3.09 22.05
C ALA A 55 3.40 -3.95 21.29
N ASP A 56 4.45 -3.33 20.74
CA ASP A 56 5.55 -4.02 20.03
C ASP A 56 6.32 -4.95 20.98
N ALA A 57 6.64 -4.51 22.19
CA ALA A 57 7.31 -5.35 23.17
C ALA A 57 6.47 -6.57 23.56
N ALA A 58 5.16 -6.40 23.69
CA ALA A 58 4.22 -7.48 24.02
C ALA A 58 3.93 -8.39 22.82
N ALA A 59 3.98 -7.88 21.58
CA ALA A 59 3.69 -8.63 20.36
C ALA A 59 4.64 -9.82 20.15
N ARG A 60 5.86 -9.77 20.68
CA ARG A 60 6.80 -10.91 20.63
C ARG A 60 6.21 -12.20 21.20
N LYS A 61 5.32 -12.10 22.18
CA LYS A 61 4.64 -13.26 22.77
C LYS A 61 3.65 -13.91 21.81
N LEU A 62 3.15 -13.17 20.81
CA LEU A 62 2.23 -13.71 19.81
C LEU A 62 2.89 -14.77 18.92
N ALA A 63 4.21 -14.77 18.76
CA ALA A 63 4.90 -15.74 17.92
C ALA A 63 4.73 -17.19 18.38
N GLY A 64 4.60 -17.42 19.69
CA GLY A 64 4.27 -18.73 20.28
C GLY A 64 2.98 -18.68 21.10
N GLY A 65 2.12 -17.71 20.79
CA GLY A 65 0.99 -17.32 21.61
C GLY A 65 -0.21 -18.23 21.51
N ASN A 66 -1.19 -17.88 22.31
CA ASN A 66 -2.47 -18.55 22.40
C ASN A 66 -3.59 -17.49 22.41
N ARG A 67 -4.84 -17.96 22.48
CA ARG A 67 -6.02 -17.09 22.48
C ARG A 67 -6.04 -16.07 23.63
N ARG A 68 -5.50 -16.42 24.80
CA ARG A 68 -5.44 -15.51 25.96
C ARG A 68 -4.43 -14.40 25.70
N ASP A 69 -3.22 -14.74 25.28
CA ASP A 69 -2.19 -13.75 24.95
C ASP A 69 -2.65 -12.81 23.84
N ALA A 70 -3.38 -13.34 22.86
CA ALA A 70 -3.97 -12.55 21.78
C ALA A 70 -5.01 -11.53 22.28
N ARG A 71 -5.89 -11.93 23.20
CA ARG A 71 -6.89 -11.02 23.79
C ARG A 71 -6.22 -9.92 24.61
N ASP A 72 -5.27 -10.31 25.49
CA ASP A 72 -4.54 -9.37 26.35
C ASP A 72 -3.77 -8.36 25.49
N TRP A 73 -3.17 -8.83 24.38
CA TRP A 73 -2.48 -7.96 23.45
C TRP A 73 -3.43 -7.00 22.72
N LEU A 74 -4.57 -7.50 22.20
CA LEU A 74 -5.56 -6.66 21.50
C LEU A 74 -6.13 -5.56 22.39
N THR A 75 -6.45 -5.85 23.65
CA THR A 75 -6.90 -4.84 24.62
C THR A 75 -5.83 -3.77 24.84
N MET A 76 -4.55 -4.19 24.96
CA MET A 76 -3.43 -3.24 25.08
C MET A 76 -3.22 -2.38 23.83
N ALA A 77 -3.52 -2.91 22.66
CA ALA A 77 -3.33 -2.30 21.36
C ALA A 77 -4.58 -1.62 20.79
N ASP A 78 -5.54 -1.24 21.65
CA ASP A 78 -6.83 -0.63 21.27
C ASP A 78 -7.65 -1.44 20.25
N GLY A 79 -7.42 -2.76 20.20
CA GLY A 79 -7.99 -3.68 19.22
C GLY A 79 -9.43 -4.13 19.50
N ASP A 80 -10.03 -3.79 20.64
CA ASP A 80 -11.36 -4.29 21.04
C ASP A 80 -12.46 -3.88 20.04
N SER A 81 -12.39 -2.68 19.48
CA SER A 81 -13.33 -2.24 18.45
C SER A 81 -13.17 -3.01 17.15
N LEU A 82 -11.93 -3.35 16.79
CA LEU A 82 -11.63 -4.17 15.62
C LEU A 82 -12.20 -5.58 15.79
N VAL A 83 -12.00 -6.20 16.95
CA VAL A 83 -12.56 -7.53 17.27
C VAL A 83 -14.08 -7.55 17.12
N ARG A 84 -14.77 -6.51 17.63
CA ARG A 84 -16.25 -6.40 17.50
C ARG A 84 -16.67 -6.24 16.04
N ARG A 85 -15.99 -5.41 15.25
CA ARG A 85 -16.29 -5.21 13.82
C ARG A 85 -16.09 -6.51 13.03
N VAL A 86 -14.95 -7.18 13.23
CA VAL A 86 -14.68 -8.49 12.61
C VAL A 86 -15.76 -9.49 12.97
N GLY A 87 -16.13 -9.57 14.27
CA GLY A 87 -17.19 -10.47 14.73
C GLY A 87 -18.54 -10.20 14.09
N ALA A 88 -18.94 -8.93 13.95
CA ALA A 88 -20.20 -8.56 13.30
C ALA A 88 -20.21 -8.97 11.83
N SER A 89 -19.17 -8.64 11.07
CA SER A 89 -19.09 -9.01 9.65
C SER A 89 -19.01 -10.53 9.44
N PHE A 90 -18.30 -11.25 10.29
CA PHE A 90 -18.27 -12.71 10.22
C PHE A 90 -19.65 -13.32 10.52
N ALA A 91 -20.41 -12.75 11.47
CA ALA A 91 -21.76 -13.19 11.77
C ALA A 91 -22.72 -12.95 10.58
N GLU A 92 -22.63 -11.80 9.91
CA GLU A 92 -23.38 -11.48 8.70
C GLU A 92 -23.11 -12.46 7.56
N LEU A 93 -21.87 -12.92 7.41
CA LEU A 93 -21.47 -13.91 6.41
C LEU A 93 -21.70 -15.37 6.84
N GLY A 94 -22.28 -15.58 8.02
CA GLY A 94 -22.51 -16.91 8.57
C GLY A 94 -21.21 -17.69 8.88
N VAL A 95 -20.11 -16.97 9.08
CA VAL A 95 -18.81 -17.56 9.43
C VAL A 95 -18.79 -17.94 10.90
N ARG A 96 -18.35 -19.15 11.19
CA ARG A 96 -18.25 -19.67 12.57
C ARG A 96 -16.80 -19.62 13.06
N GLU A 97 -16.63 -19.45 14.37
CA GLU A 97 -15.30 -19.57 15.01
C GLU A 97 -14.69 -20.96 14.72
N GLY A 98 -13.41 -20.98 14.32
CA GLY A 98 -12.71 -22.21 13.95
C GLY A 98 -12.96 -22.67 12.51
N ALA A 99 -13.66 -21.87 11.72
CA ALA A 99 -13.82 -22.13 10.30
C ALA A 99 -12.47 -21.96 9.58
N ARG A 100 -11.98 -23.05 8.96
CA ARG A 100 -10.72 -23.05 8.20
C ARG A 100 -10.85 -22.46 6.80
N ASP A 101 -11.96 -21.83 6.52
CA ASP A 101 -12.28 -21.16 5.25
C ASP A 101 -12.09 -19.63 5.32
N ILE A 102 -11.45 -19.15 6.39
CA ILE A 102 -11.06 -17.75 6.56
C ILE A 102 -9.54 -17.62 6.44
N LEU A 103 -9.11 -16.62 5.71
CA LEU A 103 -7.71 -16.19 5.61
C LEU A 103 -7.59 -14.72 6.00
N ILE A 104 -6.77 -14.40 7.00
CA ILE A 104 -6.41 -13.02 7.33
C ILE A 104 -5.15 -12.65 6.56
N ILE A 105 -5.17 -11.52 5.85
CA ILE A 105 -4.01 -10.99 5.14
C ILE A 105 -3.68 -9.60 5.68
N SER A 106 -2.41 -9.35 5.92
CA SER A 106 -1.88 -8.02 6.28
C SER A 106 -0.58 -7.74 5.54
N ALA A 107 -0.19 -6.47 5.46
CA ALA A 107 1.13 -6.08 4.99
C ALA A 107 1.81 -5.18 6.03
N GLY A 108 3.15 -5.34 6.14
CA GLY A 108 3.96 -4.50 7.01
C GLY A 108 3.84 -4.79 8.51
N GLU A 109 4.65 -4.07 9.27
CA GLU A 109 4.87 -4.33 10.70
C GLU A 109 3.69 -3.89 11.60
N ALA A 110 2.92 -2.90 11.17
CA ALA A 110 1.86 -2.34 12.01
C ALA A 110 0.65 -3.26 12.09
N ALA A 111 0.27 -3.90 10.97
CA ALA A 111 -0.89 -4.77 10.88
C ALA A 111 -0.60 -6.24 11.27
N ALA A 112 0.66 -6.70 11.17
CA ALA A 112 1.03 -8.08 11.41
C ALA A 112 0.66 -8.62 12.80
N PRO A 113 0.87 -7.89 13.92
CA PRO A 113 0.44 -8.37 15.23
C PRO A 113 -1.09 -8.50 15.37
N TYR A 114 -1.87 -7.59 14.76
CA TYR A 114 -3.33 -7.70 14.72
C TYR A 114 -3.79 -8.92 13.95
N ASN A 115 -3.11 -9.24 12.84
CA ASN A 115 -3.38 -10.44 12.04
C ASN A 115 -3.26 -11.69 12.90
N LEU A 116 -2.11 -11.89 13.55
CA LEU A 116 -1.89 -13.05 14.41
C LEU A 116 -2.86 -13.11 15.58
N ALA A 117 -3.10 -11.98 16.25
CA ALA A 117 -4.00 -11.94 17.37
C ALA A 117 -5.44 -12.32 16.99
N LEU A 118 -5.95 -11.79 15.88
CA LEU A 118 -7.24 -12.18 15.33
C LEU A 118 -7.25 -13.64 14.87
N GLY A 119 -6.17 -14.12 14.25
CA GLY A 119 -6.01 -15.51 13.87
C GLY A 119 -6.14 -16.48 15.04
N TYR A 120 -5.53 -16.17 16.19
CA TYR A 120 -5.69 -16.96 17.41
C TYR A 120 -7.10 -16.89 17.98
N ILE A 121 -7.77 -15.73 17.94
CA ILE A 121 -9.16 -15.61 18.42
C ILE A 121 -10.12 -16.42 17.57
N TRP A 122 -10.03 -16.29 16.26
CA TRP A 122 -10.94 -16.92 15.31
C TRP A 122 -10.50 -18.30 14.83
N ARG A 123 -9.27 -18.73 15.18
CA ARG A 123 -8.65 -20.01 14.76
C ARG A 123 -8.66 -20.18 13.25
N CYS A 124 -8.29 -19.15 12.53
CA CYS A 124 -8.26 -19.12 11.08
C CYS A 124 -6.83 -18.97 10.56
N HIS A 125 -6.66 -19.06 9.25
CA HIS A 125 -5.38 -18.92 8.58
C HIS A 125 -4.88 -17.48 8.60
N CYS A 126 -3.57 -17.31 8.71
CA CYS A 126 -2.88 -16.02 8.72
C CYS A 126 -1.80 -15.97 7.65
N ALA A 127 -1.81 -14.93 6.84
CA ALA A 127 -0.76 -14.64 5.87
C ALA A 127 -0.27 -13.20 5.98
N THR A 128 1.01 -13.00 5.69
CA THR A 128 1.58 -11.65 5.65
C THR A 128 2.23 -11.36 4.32
N VAL A 129 2.14 -10.12 3.91
CA VAL A 129 2.87 -9.57 2.76
C VAL A 129 3.90 -8.61 3.33
N MET A 130 5.12 -8.63 2.82
CA MET A 130 6.29 -7.97 3.39
C MET A 130 6.73 -8.58 4.73
N ARG A 131 7.84 -8.09 5.25
CA ARG A 131 8.32 -8.51 6.58
C ARG A 131 7.35 -8.07 7.68
N PRO A 132 6.91 -8.99 8.54
CA PRO A 132 5.97 -8.68 9.61
C PRO A 132 6.62 -8.01 10.84
N GLY A 133 7.90 -7.67 10.74
CA GLY A 133 8.63 -7.01 11.82
C GLY A 133 8.82 -7.88 13.05
N ILE A 134 8.33 -7.40 14.19
CA ILE A 134 8.62 -7.97 15.51
C ILE A 134 8.03 -9.36 15.76
N VAL A 135 6.97 -9.73 15.05
CA VAL A 135 6.28 -11.02 15.22
C VAL A 135 6.86 -12.15 14.37
N THR A 136 7.88 -11.87 13.57
CA THR A 136 8.54 -12.83 12.66
C THR A 136 7.58 -13.50 11.66
N THR A 137 8.11 -14.34 10.78
CA THR A 137 7.30 -15.06 9.77
C THR A 137 6.80 -16.42 10.23
N ASP A 138 7.39 -16.97 11.32
CA ASP A 138 7.15 -18.35 11.74
C ASP A 138 5.69 -18.67 12.08
N PRO A 139 4.94 -17.77 12.76
CA PRO A 139 3.56 -18.07 13.15
C PRO A 139 2.53 -17.92 12.01
N PHE A 140 2.94 -17.44 10.83
CA PHE A 140 2.05 -17.33 9.69
C PHE A 140 2.01 -18.62 8.88
N ASP A 141 0.83 -18.95 8.34
CA ASP A 141 0.69 -20.09 7.41
C ASP A 141 1.56 -19.87 6.16
N PHE A 142 1.61 -18.61 5.69
CA PHE A 142 2.57 -18.21 4.66
C PHE A 142 2.89 -16.71 4.71
N ALA A 143 4.05 -16.36 4.16
CA ALA A 143 4.49 -14.99 3.95
C ALA A 143 4.91 -14.78 2.49
N ILE A 144 4.56 -13.66 1.89
CA ILE A 144 5.01 -13.24 0.56
C ILE A 144 5.94 -12.05 0.74
N ILE A 145 7.21 -12.24 0.43
CA ILE A 145 8.26 -11.24 0.70
C ILE A 145 9.07 -11.03 -0.59
N ALA A 146 9.29 -9.79 -0.96
CA ALA A 146 10.09 -9.46 -2.13
C ALA A 146 11.60 -9.76 -1.87
N ASP A 147 12.30 -10.20 -2.90
CA ASP A 147 13.72 -10.59 -2.82
C ASP A 147 14.62 -9.46 -2.28
N HIS A 148 14.34 -8.22 -2.63
CA HIS A 148 15.09 -7.05 -2.15
C HIS A 148 14.93 -6.78 -0.64
N GLU A 149 13.97 -7.41 0.04
CA GLU A 149 13.84 -7.39 1.49
C GLU A 149 14.72 -8.45 2.18
N PHE A 150 15.49 -9.22 1.42
CA PHE A 150 16.38 -10.29 1.92
C PHE A 150 15.65 -11.28 2.84
N PRO A 151 14.60 -11.97 2.36
CA PRO A 151 13.86 -12.92 3.18
C PRO A 151 14.69 -14.13 3.56
N GLU A 152 14.41 -14.68 4.74
CA GLU A 152 14.93 -16.00 5.11
C GLU A 152 14.33 -17.07 4.18
N ARG A 153 15.09 -18.12 3.92
CA ARG A 153 14.58 -19.27 3.15
C ARG A 153 13.90 -20.25 4.09
N LYS A 154 12.56 -20.15 4.17
CA LYS A 154 11.71 -21.04 4.99
C LYS A 154 10.58 -21.62 4.12
N PRO A 155 10.02 -22.78 4.49
CA PRO A 155 8.96 -23.44 3.68
C PRO A 155 7.68 -22.61 3.54
N ASN A 156 7.41 -21.71 4.50
CA ASN A 156 6.25 -20.84 4.51
C ASN A 156 6.52 -19.46 3.89
N ILE A 157 7.71 -19.21 3.33
CA ILE A 157 8.04 -17.93 2.69
C ILE A 157 8.10 -18.09 1.18
N PHE A 158 7.24 -17.35 0.49
CA PHE A 158 7.23 -17.23 -0.96
C PHE A 158 7.96 -15.94 -1.36
N VAL A 159 9.10 -16.11 -2.03
CA VAL A 159 9.92 -14.98 -2.47
C VAL A 159 9.47 -14.52 -3.84
N THR A 160 9.21 -13.22 -4.01
CA THR A 160 8.86 -12.59 -5.29
C THR A 160 10.00 -11.71 -5.79
N LEU A 161 10.14 -11.55 -7.11
CA LEU A 161 11.19 -10.70 -7.71
C LEU A 161 11.07 -9.23 -7.28
N GLY A 162 9.86 -8.77 -7.06
CA GLY A 162 9.57 -7.41 -6.60
C GLY A 162 8.31 -7.37 -5.76
N ALA A 163 7.97 -6.20 -5.25
CA ALA A 163 6.77 -5.99 -4.47
C ALA A 163 5.53 -6.39 -5.28
N VAL A 164 4.69 -7.24 -4.70
CA VAL A 164 3.38 -7.56 -5.27
C VAL A 164 2.50 -6.31 -5.27
N ASN A 165 1.54 -6.24 -6.18
CA ASN A 165 0.67 -5.08 -6.29
C ASN A 165 -0.69 -5.45 -6.86
N SER A 166 -1.63 -4.50 -6.83
CA SER A 166 -2.98 -4.66 -7.34
C SER A 166 -3.16 -4.22 -8.80
N ILE A 167 -2.07 -3.91 -9.50
CA ILE A 167 -2.13 -3.46 -10.90
C ILE A 167 -2.46 -4.64 -11.80
N GLN A 168 -3.57 -4.53 -12.53
CA GLN A 168 -4.01 -5.52 -13.49
C GLN A 168 -3.81 -4.97 -14.90
N LYS A 169 -3.23 -5.78 -15.78
CA LYS A 169 -2.94 -5.40 -17.16
C LYS A 169 -4.20 -4.96 -17.91
N GLU A 170 -5.32 -5.61 -17.63
CA GLU A 170 -6.62 -5.35 -18.23
C GLU A 170 -7.13 -3.93 -17.97
N ASN A 171 -6.78 -3.37 -16.81
CA ASN A 171 -7.21 -2.04 -16.40
C ASN A 171 -6.27 -0.92 -16.88
N LEU A 172 -5.02 -1.26 -17.26
CA LEU A 172 -4.01 -0.23 -17.61
C LEU A 172 -4.45 0.65 -18.79
N PHE A 173 -5.09 0.08 -19.79
CA PHE A 173 -5.51 0.84 -20.95
C PHE A 173 -6.62 1.85 -20.63
N SER A 174 -7.63 1.43 -19.88
CA SER A 174 -8.73 2.31 -19.46
C SER A 174 -8.25 3.43 -18.53
N GLU A 175 -7.35 3.11 -17.61
CA GLU A 175 -6.76 4.09 -16.71
C GLU A 175 -5.84 5.06 -17.45
N ALA A 176 -5.08 4.59 -18.44
CA ALA A 176 -4.28 5.46 -19.30
C ALA A 176 -5.15 6.42 -20.12
N GLN A 177 -6.29 5.97 -20.64
CA GLN A 177 -7.23 6.84 -21.35
C GLN A 177 -7.77 7.94 -20.42
N LYS A 178 -8.26 7.59 -19.22
CA LYS A 178 -8.71 8.56 -18.22
C LYS A 178 -7.62 9.57 -17.87
N PHE A 179 -6.37 9.09 -17.67
CA PHE A 179 -5.24 9.95 -17.40
C PHE A 179 -4.99 10.97 -18.52
N LEU A 180 -5.03 10.53 -19.78
CA LEU A 180 -4.83 11.40 -20.95
C LEU A 180 -6.00 12.36 -21.22
N GLU A 181 -7.19 12.08 -20.72
CA GLU A 181 -8.30 13.04 -20.72
C GLU A 181 -8.00 14.25 -19.82
N PHE A 182 -7.37 14.03 -18.66
CA PHE A 182 -6.98 15.10 -17.75
C PHE A 182 -5.68 15.80 -18.15
N TYR A 183 -4.76 15.05 -18.74
CA TYR A 183 -3.44 15.51 -19.17
C TYR A 183 -3.25 15.22 -20.66
N PRO A 184 -3.96 15.93 -21.53
CA PRO A 184 -3.88 15.67 -22.96
C PRO A 184 -2.46 15.89 -23.47
N PRO A 185 -1.98 15.04 -24.37
CA PRO A 185 -0.66 15.20 -24.96
C PRO A 185 -0.64 16.44 -25.86
N ASN A 186 0.45 17.20 -25.81
CA ASN A 186 0.65 18.33 -26.69
C ASN A 186 0.84 17.87 -28.15
N LYS A 187 1.50 16.72 -28.33
CA LYS A 187 1.77 16.08 -29.62
C LYS A 187 1.27 14.64 -29.57
N LYS A 188 0.27 14.31 -30.39
CA LYS A 188 -0.35 12.96 -30.36
C LYS A 188 0.62 11.81 -30.67
N GLN A 189 1.62 12.02 -31.50
CA GLN A 189 2.55 10.99 -31.98
C GLN A 189 3.92 10.98 -31.29
N SER A 190 4.17 11.92 -30.37
CA SER A 190 5.44 11.93 -29.64
C SER A 190 5.57 10.79 -28.63
N PRO A 191 6.76 10.27 -28.38
CA PRO A 191 7.02 9.37 -27.27
C PRO A 191 6.61 10.02 -25.95
N LYS A 192 6.02 9.24 -25.04
CA LYS A 192 5.59 9.71 -23.71
C LYS A 192 6.47 9.03 -22.65
N TRP A 193 7.23 9.84 -21.92
CA TRP A 193 8.10 9.37 -20.86
C TRP A 193 7.48 9.69 -19.50
N SER A 194 7.33 8.66 -18.69
CA SER A 194 6.91 8.79 -17.30
C SER A 194 8.12 8.83 -16.39
N VAL A 195 8.18 9.83 -15.51
CA VAL A 195 9.23 10.01 -14.51
C VAL A 195 8.59 9.95 -13.13
N ILE A 196 9.01 9.00 -12.30
CA ILE A 196 8.54 8.86 -10.93
C ILE A 196 9.64 9.34 -10.00
N ILE A 197 9.38 10.44 -9.29
CA ILE A 197 10.27 10.97 -8.26
C ILE A 197 9.78 10.49 -6.91
N GLY A 198 10.58 9.66 -6.25
CA GLY A 198 10.31 9.13 -4.93
C GLY A 198 10.29 10.19 -3.83
N GLY A 199 9.99 9.78 -2.62
CA GLY A 199 10.01 10.63 -1.42
C GLY A 199 11.22 10.37 -0.54
N ASP A 200 11.29 11.12 0.54
CA ASP A 200 12.26 10.91 1.60
C ASP A 200 11.80 9.75 2.50
N ASP A 201 12.74 8.94 2.96
CA ASP A 201 12.54 7.90 3.96
C ASP A 201 13.72 7.87 4.96
N ASP A 202 13.77 6.87 5.83
CA ASP A 202 14.81 6.76 6.86
C ASP A 202 16.21 6.51 6.28
N ASN A 203 16.31 6.04 5.04
CA ASN A 203 17.57 5.65 4.39
C ASN A 203 17.96 6.60 3.25
N TYR A 204 16.98 7.27 2.64
CA TYR A 204 17.17 8.07 1.43
C TYR A 204 16.53 9.44 1.51
N THR A 205 17.24 10.44 0.98
CA THR A 205 16.71 11.81 0.87
C THR A 205 16.87 12.32 -0.56
N MET A 206 15.77 12.79 -1.13
CA MET A 206 15.77 13.45 -2.44
C MET A 206 16.16 14.91 -2.30
N THR A 207 17.47 15.21 -2.45
CA THR A 207 17.96 16.58 -2.30
C THR A 207 17.64 17.46 -3.52
N PRO A 208 17.48 18.79 -3.35
CA PRO A 208 17.32 19.73 -4.46
C PRO A 208 18.44 19.65 -5.51
N GLN A 209 19.69 19.43 -5.08
CA GLN A 209 20.83 19.31 -5.97
C GLN A 209 20.74 18.05 -6.84
N TRP A 210 20.38 16.93 -6.22
CA TRP A 210 20.18 15.66 -6.94
C TRP A 210 19.09 15.82 -8.01
N VAL A 211 17.97 16.43 -7.65
CA VAL A 211 16.85 16.68 -8.58
C VAL A 211 17.28 17.60 -9.71
N LYS A 212 17.93 18.73 -9.43
CA LYS A 212 18.41 19.65 -10.47
C LYS A 212 19.29 18.93 -11.49
N ARG A 213 20.24 18.13 -11.02
CA ARG A 213 21.17 17.39 -11.87
C ARG A 213 20.44 16.37 -12.75
N ASN A 214 19.64 15.49 -12.13
CA ASN A 214 19.06 14.34 -12.83
C ASN A 214 17.86 14.73 -13.69
N LEU A 215 16.96 15.58 -13.20
CA LEU A 215 15.84 16.08 -13.98
C LEU A 215 16.32 16.96 -15.15
N GLY A 216 17.39 17.75 -14.96
CA GLY A 216 17.99 18.51 -16.04
C GLY A 216 18.60 17.66 -17.15
N LEU A 217 19.16 16.48 -16.83
CA LEU A 217 19.63 15.50 -17.81
C LEU A 217 18.44 14.88 -18.58
N LEU A 218 17.40 14.45 -17.85
CA LEU A 218 16.20 13.88 -18.45
C LEU A 218 15.49 14.86 -19.39
N LEU A 219 15.39 16.14 -19.02
CA LEU A 219 14.81 17.18 -19.87
C LEU A 219 15.59 17.35 -21.18
N ARG A 220 16.93 17.38 -21.13
CA ARG A 220 17.73 17.44 -22.37
C ARG A 220 17.51 16.20 -23.25
N SER A 221 17.46 15.01 -22.62
CA SER A 221 17.22 13.77 -23.35
C SER A 221 15.81 13.72 -23.96
N SER A 222 14.81 14.24 -23.27
CA SER A 222 13.44 14.28 -23.79
C SER A 222 13.29 15.22 -24.99
N VAL A 223 13.98 16.37 -24.96
CA VAL A 223 14.00 17.30 -26.10
C VAL A 223 14.64 16.64 -27.33
N ASN A 224 15.77 15.96 -27.15
CA ASN A 224 16.46 15.25 -28.24
C ASN A 224 15.63 14.08 -28.79
N ALA A 225 14.80 13.45 -27.96
CA ALA A 225 13.92 12.36 -28.37
C ALA A 225 12.53 12.85 -28.84
N GLU A 226 12.28 14.13 -28.86
CA GLU A 226 10.96 14.76 -29.07
C GLU A 226 9.86 14.17 -28.17
N ALA A 227 10.26 13.73 -26.96
CA ALA A 227 9.36 13.06 -26.01
C ALA A 227 8.67 14.06 -25.09
N GLU A 228 7.42 13.75 -24.76
CA GLU A 228 6.66 14.46 -23.73
C GLU A 228 6.93 13.86 -22.37
N LEU A 229 7.20 14.71 -21.36
CA LEU A 229 7.43 14.28 -19.99
C LEU A 229 6.20 14.39 -19.12
N TYR A 230 5.92 13.30 -18.41
CA TYR A 230 4.90 13.17 -17.39
C TYR A 230 5.59 12.84 -16.07
N ILE A 231 5.54 13.74 -15.08
CA ILE A 231 6.30 13.59 -13.84
C ILE A 231 5.35 13.36 -12.65
N HIS A 232 5.50 12.23 -11.99
CA HIS A 232 4.87 11.97 -10.69
C HIS A 232 5.83 12.27 -9.56
N VAL A 233 5.36 12.96 -8.52
CA VAL A 233 6.15 13.33 -7.35
C VAL A 233 5.51 12.78 -6.09
N SER A 234 6.27 12.05 -5.28
CA SER A 234 5.80 11.49 -4.01
C SER A 234 5.36 12.57 -3.02
N GLU A 235 4.33 12.28 -2.22
CA GLU A 235 3.91 13.15 -1.12
C GLU A 235 4.95 13.26 0.02
N LYS A 236 5.85 12.28 0.11
CA LYS A 236 6.92 12.25 1.13
C LYS A 236 8.13 13.12 0.79
N ILE A 237 8.09 13.87 -0.33
CA ILE A 237 9.21 14.75 -0.73
C ILE A 237 9.29 16.01 0.15
N SER A 238 10.51 16.52 0.40
CA SER A 238 10.68 17.75 1.17
C SER A 238 10.12 18.96 0.42
N THR A 239 9.65 19.97 1.18
CA THR A 239 9.10 21.21 0.60
C THR A 239 10.15 21.94 -0.27
N GLN A 240 11.43 21.89 0.12
CA GLN A 240 12.51 22.54 -0.63
C GLN A 240 12.74 21.85 -1.97
N THR A 241 12.74 20.52 -2.00
CA THR A 241 12.90 19.74 -3.22
C THR A 241 11.69 19.90 -4.14
N ALA A 242 10.47 19.93 -3.57
CA ALA A 242 9.26 20.21 -4.32
C ALA A 242 9.29 21.59 -5.02
N LYS A 243 9.76 22.63 -4.32
CA LYS A 243 9.97 23.97 -4.92
C LYS A 243 10.95 23.93 -6.07
N THR A 244 12.05 23.17 -5.93
CA THR A 244 13.05 23.02 -6.99
C THR A 244 12.46 22.37 -8.24
N ILE A 245 11.65 21.30 -8.07
CA ILE A 245 10.96 20.65 -9.19
C ILE A 245 10.01 21.63 -9.88
N SER A 246 9.23 22.40 -9.10
CA SER A 246 8.33 23.41 -9.64
C SER A 246 9.05 24.49 -10.45
N GLN A 247 10.19 24.98 -9.97
CA GLN A 247 11.01 25.97 -10.68
C GLN A 247 11.54 25.43 -12.02
N ILE A 248 12.02 24.18 -12.03
CA ILE A 248 12.47 23.53 -13.26
C ILE A 248 11.30 23.38 -14.24
N ALA A 249 10.11 22.99 -13.73
CA ALA A 249 8.94 22.77 -14.55
C ALA A 249 8.40 24.04 -15.25
N ILE A 250 8.53 25.19 -14.60
CA ILE A 250 8.12 26.49 -15.19
C ILE A 250 8.96 26.82 -16.43
N HIS A 251 10.23 26.41 -16.46
CA HIS A 251 11.18 26.71 -17.52
C HIS A 251 11.31 25.59 -18.55
N ALA A 252 10.57 24.51 -18.42
CA ALA A 252 10.64 23.35 -19.30
C ALA A 252 9.27 23.00 -19.86
N GLU A 253 9.24 22.49 -21.10
CA GLU A 253 8.03 21.94 -21.72
C GLU A 253 7.70 20.58 -21.10
N ILE A 254 7.08 20.59 -19.91
CA ILE A 254 6.61 19.39 -19.24
C ILE A 254 5.11 19.29 -19.43
N SER A 255 4.65 18.16 -19.96
CA SER A 255 3.23 17.95 -20.27
C SER A 255 2.35 17.87 -19.02
N ALA A 256 2.84 17.21 -17.95
CA ALA A 256 2.15 17.19 -16.68
C ALA A 256 3.09 16.92 -15.51
N ILE A 257 2.80 17.56 -14.37
CA ILE A 257 3.39 17.22 -13.06
C ILE A 257 2.24 17.01 -12.08
N TRP A 258 2.26 15.88 -11.36
CA TRP A 258 1.25 15.58 -10.35
C TRP A 258 1.87 14.90 -9.12
N GLY A 259 1.15 14.86 -8.01
CA GLY A 259 1.62 14.35 -6.74
C GLY A 259 2.20 15.45 -5.84
N GLY A 260 2.93 15.07 -4.81
CA GLY A 260 3.46 15.97 -3.79
C GLY A 260 2.45 16.30 -2.67
N ARG A 261 2.89 16.99 -1.63
CA ARG A 261 2.02 17.35 -0.49
C ARG A 261 0.93 18.33 -0.93
N ARG A 262 -0.29 18.21 -0.40
CA ARG A 262 -1.45 19.06 -0.72
C ARG A 262 -1.20 20.58 -0.63
N LYS A 263 -0.15 21.02 0.07
CA LYS A 263 0.28 22.42 0.21
C LYS A 263 1.57 22.74 -0.55
N SER A 264 2.02 21.85 -1.46
CA SER A 264 3.24 22.03 -2.25
C SER A 264 3.00 23.02 -3.39
N PRO A 265 4.00 23.85 -3.77
CA PRO A 265 3.92 24.73 -4.94
C PRO A 265 3.62 23.98 -6.26
N ILE A 266 3.96 22.68 -6.34
CA ILE A 266 3.63 21.83 -7.49
C ILE A 266 2.11 21.73 -7.70
N THR A 267 1.33 21.76 -6.62
CA THR A 267 -0.14 21.72 -6.63
C THR A 267 -0.77 22.97 -7.25
N GLN A 268 -0.04 24.09 -7.26
CA GLN A 268 -0.55 25.37 -7.77
C GLN A 268 -0.35 25.53 -9.28
N LEU A 269 0.50 24.72 -9.91
CA LEU A 269 0.89 24.89 -11.31
C LEU A 269 -0.15 24.43 -12.32
N ARG A 270 -1.11 23.58 -11.97
CA ARG A 270 -2.32 23.32 -12.78
C ARG A 270 -3.48 22.83 -11.89
N ARG A 271 -4.67 23.39 -12.12
CA ARG A 271 -5.96 23.04 -11.49
C ARG A 271 -6.41 21.63 -11.85
N CYS A 272 -5.80 20.57 -11.31
CA CYS A 272 -6.34 19.22 -11.47
C CYS A 272 -5.81 18.29 -10.37
N TRP A 273 -6.43 18.39 -9.20
CA TRP A 273 -6.23 17.47 -8.10
C TRP A 273 -7.47 16.60 -7.89
N VAL A 274 -7.76 15.68 -8.76
CA VAL A 274 -8.94 14.82 -8.51
C VAL A 274 -8.68 13.32 -8.63
N PHE A 275 -7.55 12.82 -9.11
CA PHE A 275 -7.48 11.39 -9.41
C PHE A 275 -6.22 10.66 -8.96
N LEU A 276 -5.95 10.62 -7.65
CA LEU A 276 -5.28 9.47 -6.99
C LEU A 276 -5.76 9.39 -5.53
N MET A 277 -7.06 9.60 -5.33
CA MET A 277 -7.70 9.15 -4.11
C MET A 277 -8.32 7.78 -4.35
N PRO A 278 -8.23 6.84 -3.40
CA PRO A 278 -9.04 5.65 -3.45
C PRO A 278 -10.52 6.03 -3.53
N CYS A 279 -11.32 5.22 -4.16
CA CYS A 279 -12.74 5.43 -4.54
C CYS A 279 -13.71 5.84 -3.40
N SER A 280 -13.23 5.96 -2.16
CA SER A 280 -14.02 6.32 -0.97
C SER A 280 -14.16 7.83 -0.70
N ALA A 281 -13.51 8.69 -1.47
CA ALA A 281 -13.49 10.15 -1.21
C ALA A 281 -14.13 11.00 -2.33
N GLN A 282 -14.93 10.40 -3.21
CA GLN A 282 -15.75 11.17 -4.16
C GLN A 282 -17.05 11.62 -3.48
N LYS A 283 -16.98 12.67 -2.65
CA LYS A 283 -18.17 13.48 -2.33
C LYS A 283 -17.86 14.95 -2.56
N THR A 284 -18.60 15.49 -3.53
CA THR A 284 -18.96 16.89 -3.81
C THR A 284 -17.82 17.89 -4.06
N CYS A 285 -17.57 18.13 -5.34
CA CYS A 285 -17.22 19.47 -5.80
C CYS A 285 -18.37 19.95 -6.69
N THR A 286 -19.35 20.59 -6.10
CA THR A 286 -20.34 21.42 -6.80
C THR A 286 -19.72 22.77 -7.09
N THR A 287 -19.76 23.13 -8.35
CA THR A 287 -19.46 24.44 -8.93
C THR A 287 -20.19 25.58 -8.22
N THR A 288 -19.49 26.60 -7.88
CA THR A 288 -19.88 28.02 -8.00
C THR A 288 -18.69 28.79 -8.52
#